data_c4cc2009d56b55ae9e7a43ff63a9ac70
#
_entry.id   c4cc2009d56b55ae9e7a43ff63a9ac70
#
_cell.length_a   1.000
_cell.length_b   1.000
_cell.length_c   1.000
_cell.angle_alpha   90.00
_cell.angle_beta   90.00
_cell.angle_gamma   90.00
#
_symmetry.space_group_name_H-M   'P 1'
#
loop_
_entity.id
_entity.type
_entity.pdbx_description
1 polymer ?
#
loop_
_entity_poly.entity_id
_entity_poly.type
_entity_poly.pdbx_seq_one_letter_code
_entity_poly.pdbx_strand_id
1 'polypeptide(L)' 'MNIKERREQLGISQKELAEKAEISQSFLCDIEQARSKPSIDTALKIAEALNIDDIKFFA' A
#
# COMPACT_ATOMS: atom_id res chain seq x y z
N MET A 1 -5.53 2.84 11.28
CA MET A 1 -5.13 1.67 10.46
C MET A 1 -4.12 2.10 9.43
N ASN A 2 -3.15 1.25 9.15
CA ASN A 2 -2.13 1.57 8.16
C ASN A 2 -2.07 0.48 7.07
N ILE A 3 -1.28 0.73 6.05
CA ILE A 3 -1.16 -0.17 4.90
C ILE A 3 -0.73 -1.57 5.32
N LYS A 4 0.27 -1.65 6.20
CA LYS A 4 0.78 -2.93 6.67
C LYS A 4 -0.30 -3.74 7.38
N GLU A 5 -1.06 -3.11 8.27
CA GLU A 5 -2.14 -3.79 8.98
C GLU A 5 -3.19 -4.33 8.01
N ARG A 6 -3.60 -3.50 7.06
CA ARG A 6 -4.61 -3.93 6.08
C ARG A 6 -4.07 -5.07 5.21
N ARG A 7 -2.81 -4.97 4.80
CA ARG A 7 -2.18 -6.02 4.01
C ARG A 7 -2.17 -7.34 4.78
N GLU A 8 -1.81 -7.28 6.05
CA GLU A 8 -1.77 -8.48 6.90
C GLU A 8 -3.16 -9.07 7.13
N GLN A 9 -4.18 -8.22 7.26
CA GLN A 9 -5.56 -8.67 7.38
C GLN A 9 -6.00 -9.47 6.15
N LEU A 10 -5.52 -9.08 4.97
CA LEU A 10 -5.84 -9.75 3.73
C LEU A 10 -4.94 -10.97 3.45
N GLY A 11 -3.92 -11.18 4.26
CA GLY A 11 -3.03 -12.31 4.11
C GLY A 11 -2.10 -12.21 2.91
N ILE A 12 -1.80 -11.02 2.44
CA ILE A 12 -0.90 -10.83 1.29
C ILE A 12 0.47 -10.35 1.76
N SER A 13 1.50 -10.79 1.05
CA SER A 13 2.87 -10.40 1.37
C SER A 13 3.18 -9.00 0.86
N GLN A 14 4.24 -8.41 1.39
CA GLN A 14 4.72 -7.12 0.93
C GLN A 14 5.10 -7.19 -0.57
N LYS A 15 5.71 -8.29 -0.97
CA LYS A 15 6.06 -8.50 -2.38
C LYS A 15 4.83 -8.53 -3.27
N GLU A 16 3.78 -9.24 -2.85
CA GLU A 16 2.53 -9.30 -3.61
C GLU A 16 1.90 -7.94 -3.76
N LEU A 17 1.83 -7.17 -2.68
CA LEU A 17 1.23 -5.84 -2.74
C LEU A 17 2.04 -4.92 -3.65
N ALA A 18 3.36 -4.98 -3.55
CA ALA A 18 4.22 -4.16 -4.41
C ALA A 18 3.99 -4.48 -5.89
N GLU A 19 3.88 -5.76 -6.23
CA GLU A 19 3.59 -6.19 -7.60
C GLU A 19 2.24 -5.67 -8.07
N LYS A 20 1.22 -5.78 -7.24
CA LYS A 20 -0.13 -5.30 -7.58
C LYS A 20 -0.17 -3.78 -7.76
N ALA A 21 0.61 -3.06 -6.96
CA ALA A 21 0.66 -1.60 -7.04
C ALA A 21 1.69 -1.11 -8.07
N GLU A 22 2.39 -2.04 -8.74
CA GLU A 22 3.39 -1.72 -9.76
C GLU A 22 4.53 -0.85 -9.23
N ILE A 23 4.96 -1.13 -8.00
CA ILE A 23 6.10 -0.44 -7.37
C ILE A 23 7.09 -1.49 -6.87
N SER A 24 8.29 -1.02 -6.51
CA SER A 24 9.28 -1.92 -5.93
C SER A 24 8.91 -2.27 -4.49
N GLN A 25 9.36 -3.43 -4.04
CA GLN A 25 9.16 -3.84 -2.65
C GLN A 25 9.86 -2.86 -1.70
N SER A 26 11.04 -2.36 -2.07
CA SER A 26 11.76 -1.37 -1.26
C SER A 26 10.95 -0.10 -1.07
N PHE A 27 10.32 0.39 -2.14
CA PHE A 27 9.49 1.58 -2.06
C PHE A 27 8.28 1.33 -1.17
N LEU A 28 7.64 0.18 -1.31
CA LEU A 28 6.50 -0.17 -0.46
C LEU A 28 6.94 -0.25 1.01
N CYS A 29 8.11 -0.82 1.27
CA CYS A 29 8.66 -0.87 2.62
C CYS A 29 8.80 0.54 3.21
N ASP A 30 9.33 1.47 2.43
CA ASP A 30 9.48 2.86 2.88
C ASP A 30 8.13 3.51 3.15
N ILE A 31 7.14 3.24 2.31
CA ILE A 31 5.78 3.76 2.50
C ILE A 31 5.19 3.19 3.80
N GLU A 32 5.32 1.90 4.02
CA GLU A 32 4.77 1.25 5.23
C GLU A 32 5.42 1.78 6.50
N GLN A 33 6.68 2.18 6.42
CA GLN A 33 7.41 2.72 7.58
C GLN A 33 7.36 4.25 7.66
N ALA A 34 6.54 4.87 6.82
CA ALA A 34 6.38 6.32 6.78
C ALA A 34 7.65 7.09 6.43
N ARG A 35 8.60 6.44 5.74
CA ARG A 35 9.81 7.10 5.24
C ARG A 35 9.60 7.79 3.90
N SER A 36 8.59 7.37 3.17
CA SER A 36 8.22 7.96 1.88
C SER A 36 6.71 8.05 1.79
N LYS A 37 6.23 9.04 1.04
CA LYS A 37 4.80 9.16 0.76
C LYS A 37 4.54 8.74 -0.68
N PRO A 38 3.49 7.94 -0.94
CA PRO A 38 3.15 7.59 -2.31
C PRO A 38 2.53 8.78 -3.03
N SER A 39 2.70 8.84 -4.35
CA SER A 39 1.94 9.78 -5.17
C SER A 39 0.46 9.36 -5.15
N ILE A 40 -0.41 10.26 -5.64
CA ILE A 40 -1.85 9.95 -5.71
C ILE A 40 -2.07 8.69 -6.56
N ASP A 41 -1.40 8.56 -7.70
CA ASP A 41 -1.52 7.39 -8.56
C ASP A 41 -1.10 6.11 -7.84
N THR A 42 0.02 6.15 -7.15
CA THR A 42 0.50 4.99 -6.37
C THR A 42 -0.45 4.67 -5.24
N ALA A 43 -0.93 5.69 -4.53
CA ALA A 43 -1.88 5.49 -3.44
C ALA A 43 -3.17 4.82 -3.93
N LEU A 44 -3.67 5.22 -5.10
CA LEU A 44 -4.86 4.60 -5.69
C LEU A 44 -4.62 3.14 -6.04
N LYS A 45 -3.46 2.82 -6.59
CA LYS A 45 -3.11 1.44 -6.91
C LYS A 45 -3.01 0.58 -5.66
N ILE A 46 -2.41 1.11 -4.62
CA ILE A 46 -2.33 0.42 -3.32
C ILE A 46 -3.74 0.20 -2.75
N ALA A 47 -4.58 1.24 -2.81
CA ALA A 47 -5.95 1.14 -2.30
C ALA A 47 -6.74 0.06 -3.05
N GLU A 48 -6.61 0.01 -4.37
CA GLU A 48 -7.28 -1.02 -5.18
C GLU A 48 -6.81 -2.41 -4.78
N ALA A 49 -5.51 -2.58 -4.60
CA ALA A 49 -4.94 -3.87 -4.21
C ALA A 49 -5.40 -4.32 -2.83
N LEU A 50 -5.69 -3.37 -1.95
CA LEU A 50 -6.15 -3.64 -0.59
C LEU A 50 -7.68 -3.63 -0.44
N ASN A 51 -8.40 -3.46 -1.54
CA ASN A 51 -9.87 -3.37 -1.55
C ASN A 51 -10.38 -2.24 -0.65
N ILE A 52 -9.71 -1.08 -0.72
CA ILE A 52 -10.09 0.11 0.03
C ILE A 52 -10.74 1.10 -0.92
N ASP A 53 -11.98 1.50 -0.63
CA ASP A 53 -12.70 2.46 -1.47
C ASP A 53 -12.53 3.90 -0.99
N ASP A 54 -12.06 4.10 0.22
CA ASP A 54 -11.96 5.43 0.82
C ASP A 54 -10.52 5.94 0.80
N ILE A 55 -10.27 6.96 -0.01
CA ILE A 55 -8.96 7.59 -0.11
C ILE A 55 -8.49 8.18 1.23
N LYS A 56 -9.40 8.46 2.15
CA LYS A 56 -9.05 8.96 3.48
C LYS A 56 -8.20 8.00 4.28
N PHE A 57 -8.15 6.75 3.86
CA PHE A 57 -7.25 5.75 4.48
C PHE A 57 -5.81 6.25 4.51
N PHE A 58 -5.43 7.07 3.53
CA PHE A 58 -4.07 7.59 3.41
C PHE A 58 -3.89 8.99 4.00
N ALA A 59 -4.93 9.55 4.54
CA ALA A 59 -4.88 10.90 5.09
C ALA A 59 -4.21 10.95 6.47
#